data_19f32d98d6c13686663d266866e6b29c
#
_entry.id   19f32d98d6c13686663d266866e6b29c
#
_cell.length_a   1.000
_cell.length_b   1.000
_cell.length_c   1.000
_cell.angle_alpha   90.00
_cell.angle_beta   90.00
_cell.angle_gamma   90.00
#
_symmetry.space_group_name_H-M   'P 1'
#
loop_
_entity.id
_entity.type
_entity.pdbx_description
1 polymer ?
#
loop_
_entity_poly.entity_id
_entity_poly.type
_entity_poly.pdbx_seq_one_letter_code
_entity_poly.pdbx_strand_id
1 'polypeptide(L)'
;MILEAHNLTFYYRNRKKKPVINGFELTITPGERIGLKGPSGRGKTTLCRLLAGYERPKQGEVLLDGRPVGGYRGVCPVQMVWQHPETVVDPLLKLRETMAEAGDIEERLMEKLHIEKEWLDRYPAELSGGELQRFCLARALRPETEILLCDEITAMLDLVTQAQIWEFLLEESRSREMGMLVVSHSEALLEKVCTRVITMD
;
A
#
# COMPACT_ATOMS: atom_id res chain seq x y z
N MET A 1 -6.94 -9.36 -10.89
CA MET A 1 -5.54 -9.78 -11.28
C MET A 1 -4.87 -10.57 -10.16
N ILE A 2 -3.93 -11.47 -10.50
CA ILE A 2 -3.17 -12.28 -9.51
C ILE A 2 -1.75 -11.72 -9.40
N LEU A 3 -1.31 -11.38 -8.18
CA LEU A 3 0.06 -10.96 -7.91
C LEU A 3 0.85 -12.14 -7.32
N GLU A 4 1.97 -12.47 -7.94
CA GLU A 4 2.82 -13.60 -7.55
C GLU A 4 4.24 -13.12 -7.27
N ALA A 5 4.80 -13.58 -6.18
CA ALA A 5 6.18 -13.38 -5.81
C ALA A 5 6.88 -14.75 -5.74
N HIS A 6 7.87 -14.96 -6.61
CA HIS A 6 8.57 -16.23 -6.75
C HIS A 6 10.00 -16.11 -6.27
N ASN A 7 10.34 -16.86 -5.19
CA ASN A 7 11.70 -17.03 -4.65
C ASN A 7 12.43 -15.69 -4.46
N LEU A 8 11.75 -14.69 -3.89
CA LEU A 8 12.31 -13.35 -3.74
C LEU A 8 13.48 -13.34 -2.76
N THR A 9 14.62 -12.87 -3.24
CA THR A 9 15.80 -12.60 -2.39
C THR A 9 16.26 -11.17 -2.62
N PHE A 10 16.44 -10.41 -1.51
CA PHE A 10 16.85 -9.01 -1.57
C PHE A 10 17.78 -8.63 -0.42
N TYR A 11 18.77 -7.79 -0.75
CA TYR A 11 19.66 -7.15 0.21
C TYR A 11 20.03 -5.73 -0.26
N TYR A 12 20.16 -4.79 0.66
CA TYR A 12 20.65 -3.46 0.36
C TYR A 12 22.17 -3.46 0.13
N ARG A 13 22.66 -2.57 -0.73
CA ARG A 13 24.09 -2.51 -1.13
C ARG A 13 25.07 -2.54 0.03
N ASN A 14 24.73 -1.91 1.16
CA ASN A 14 25.58 -1.85 2.35
C ASN A 14 25.50 -3.09 3.26
N ARG A 15 24.62 -4.07 2.95
CA ARG A 15 24.39 -5.27 3.76
C ARG A 15 24.49 -6.56 2.94
N LYS A 16 25.47 -6.65 2.04
CA LYS A 16 25.64 -7.80 1.11
C LYS A 16 25.74 -9.19 1.79
N LYS A 17 26.07 -9.24 3.08
CA LYS A 17 26.30 -10.51 3.82
C LYS A 17 25.02 -11.10 4.42
N LYS A 18 23.92 -10.36 4.53
CA LYS A 18 22.67 -10.87 5.11
C LYS A 18 21.47 -10.36 4.31
N PRO A 19 20.72 -11.24 3.66
CA PRO A 19 19.52 -10.86 2.94
C PRO A 19 18.46 -10.31 3.93
N VAL A 20 17.73 -9.29 3.48
CA VAL A 20 16.55 -8.76 4.18
C VAL A 20 15.33 -9.61 3.84
N ILE A 21 15.25 -10.08 2.61
CA ILE A 21 14.28 -11.06 2.11
C ILE A 21 15.07 -12.23 1.57
N ASN A 22 14.66 -13.45 1.89
CA ASN A 22 15.38 -14.66 1.49
C ASN A 22 14.41 -15.78 1.07
N GLY A 23 14.32 -16.05 -0.23
CA GLY A 23 13.50 -17.12 -0.78
C GLY A 23 12.00 -16.96 -0.51
N PHE A 24 11.49 -15.72 -0.47
CA PHE A 24 10.10 -15.45 -0.09
C PHE A 24 9.14 -15.73 -1.26
N GLU A 25 8.05 -16.42 -0.94
CA GLU A 25 6.98 -16.80 -1.85
C GLU A 25 5.66 -16.21 -1.39
N LEU A 26 4.87 -15.64 -2.30
CA LEU A 26 3.54 -15.12 -1.99
C LEU A 26 2.68 -15.11 -3.25
N THR A 27 1.40 -15.45 -3.08
CA THR A 27 0.38 -15.21 -4.09
C THR A 27 -0.77 -14.43 -3.44
N ILE A 28 -1.22 -13.37 -4.11
CA ILE A 28 -2.42 -12.60 -3.75
C ILE A 28 -3.43 -12.75 -4.88
N THR A 29 -4.58 -13.31 -4.58
CA THR A 29 -5.67 -13.51 -5.53
C THR A 29 -6.73 -12.41 -5.43
N PRO A 30 -7.60 -12.23 -6.45
CA PRO A 30 -8.69 -11.25 -6.41
C PRO A 30 -9.52 -11.36 -5.13
N GLY A 31 -9.79 -10.24 -4.47
CA GLY A 31 -10.57 -10.18 -3.23
C GLY A 31 -9.89 -10.76 -1.99
N GLU A 32 -8.71 -11.37 -2.12
CA GLU A 32 -7.96 -11.90 -1.00
C GLU A 32 -7.30 -10.78 -0.19
N ARG A 33 -7.38 -10.85 1.13
CA ARG A 33 -6.76 -9.90 2.04
C ARG A 33 -5.79 -10.64 2.95
N ILE A 34 -4.51 -10.47 2.69
CA ILE A 34 -3.43 -11.15 3.41
C ILE A 34 -2.86 -10.21 4.47
N GLY A 35 -2.90 -10.64 5.72
CA GLY A 35 -2.19 -9.98 6.82
C GLY A 35 -0.72 -10.42 6.86
N LEU A 36 0.19 -9.46 6.97
CA LEU A 36 1.61 -9.74 7.15
C LEU A 36 2.06 -9.24 8.52
N LYS A 37 2.37 -10.17 9.43
CA LYS A 37 2.95 -9.86 10.74
C LYS A 37 4.43 -10.25 10.82
N GLY A 38 5.12 -9.67 11.79
CA GLY A 38 6.52 -9.96 12.08
C GLY A 38 7.18 -8.82 12.85
N PRO A 39 8.33 -9.07 13.49
CA PRO A 39 9.07 -8.05 14.24
C PRO A 39 9.48 -6.84 13.37
N SER A 40 9.72 -5.70 14.01
CA SER A 40 10.26 -4.52 13.33
C SER A 40 11.64 -4.83 12.71
N GLY A 41 11.92 -4.27 11.54
CA GLY A 41 13.19 -4.45 10.84
C GLY A 41 13.35 -5.79 10.10
N ARG A 42 12.32 -6.65 10.07
CA ARG A 42 12.35 -7.92 9.31
C ARG A 42 12.14 -7.79 7.81
N GLY A 43 11.87 -6.59 7.32
CA GLY A 43 11.78 -6.34 5.88
C GLY A 43 10.35 -6.28 5.33
N LYS A 44 9.31 -6.15 6.18
CA LYS A 44 7.91 -6.04 5.72
C LYS A 44 7.71 -4.90 4.70
N THR A 45 8.18 -3.69 5.03
CA THR A 45 8.20 -2.55 4.11
C THR A 45 9.01 -2.83 2.84
N THR A 46 10.16 -3.53 2.98
CA THR A 46 10.98 -3.92 1.83
C THR A 46 10.23 -4.88 0.92
N LEU A 47 9.48 -5.83 1.50
CA LEU A 47 8.63 -6.73 0.73
C LEU A 47 7.55 -5.94 -0.03
N CYS A 48 6.84 -5.02 0.62
CA CYS A 48 5.86 -4.15 -0.06
C CYS A 48 6.49 -3.39 -1.23
N ARG A 49 7.71 -2.83 -1.06
CA ARG A 49 8.43 -2.15 -2.14
C ARG A 49 8.80 -3.06 -3.31
N LEU A 50 9.18 -4.30 -3.03
CA LEU A 50 9.44 -5.30 -4.07
C LEU A 50 8.16 -5.66 -4.83
N LEU A 51 7.07 -5.92 -4.11
CA LEU A 51 5.77 -6.25 -4.69
C LEU A 51 5.18 -5.12 -5.52
N ALA A 52 5.40 -3.86 -5.12
CA ALA A 52 4.99 -2.67 -5.87
C ALA A 52 5.94 -2.29 -7.02
N GLY A 53 7.08 -3.00 -7.18
CA GLY A 53 8.05 -2.70 -8.22
C GLY A 53 8.97 -1.49 -7.95
N TYR A 54 8.93 -0.89 -6.74
CA TYR A 54 9.83 0.20 -6.34
C TYR A 54 11.27 -0.29 -6.13
N GLU A 55 11.44 -1.57 -5.79
CA GLU A 55 12.74 -2.23 -5.68
C GLU A 55 12.78 -3.44 -6.61
N ARG A 56 13.99 -3.78 -7.08
CA ARG A 56 14.20 -4.98 -7.89
C ARG A 56 14.81 -6.08 -7.05
N PRO A 57 14.21 -7.28 -7.01
CA PRO A 57 14.81 -8.41 -6.31
C PRO A 57 16.18 -8.76 -6.91
N LYS A 58 17.07 -9.34 -6.12
CA LYS A 58 18.37 -9.85 -6.57
C LYS A 58 18.25 -11.24 -7.16
N GLN A 59 17.29 -12.01 -6.66
CA GLN A 59 16.87 -13.30 -7.20
C GLN A 59 15.35 -13.37 -7.10
N GLY A 60 14.73 -14.16 -7.97
CA GLY A 60 13.29 -14.27 -8.08
C GLY A 60 12.67 -13.12 -8.86
N GLU A 61 11.36 -13.09 -8.92
CA GLU A 61 10.59 -12.11 -9.66
C GLU A 61 9.23 -11.84 -9.03
N VAL A 62 8.63 -10.70 -9.37
CA VAL A 62 7.25 -10.34 -9.01
C VAL A 62 6.47 -10.18 -10.30
N LEU A 63 5.40 -10.96 -10.41
CA LEU A 63 4.55 -11.01 -11.59
C LEU A 63 3.11 -10.57 -11.24
N LEU A 64 2.48 -9.83 -12.14
CA LEU A 64 1.05 -9.55 -12.13
C LEU A 64 0.43 -10.16 -13.40
N ASP A 65 -0.41 -11.16 -13.24
CA ASP A 65 -0.94 -12.00 -14.35
C ASP A 65 0.17 -12.46 -15.31
N GLY A 66 1.27 -12.97 -14.76
CA GLY A 66 2.42 -13.47 -15.51
C GLY A 66 3.32 -12.40 -16.14
N ARG A 67 3.10 -11.10 -15.87
CA ARG A 67 3.92 -9.99 -16.37
C ARG A 67 4.72 -9.36 -15.24
N PRO A 68 6.02 -9.08 -15.42
CA PRO A 68 6.82 -8.44 -14.39
C PRO A 68 6.25 -7.08 -13.98
N VAL A 69 6.02 -6.87 -12.68
CA VAL A 69 5.50 -5.60 -12.12
C VAL A 69 6.42 -4.43 -12.44
N GLY A 70 7.74 -4.61 -12.36
CA GLY A 70 8.73 -3.56 -12.66
C GLY A 70 8.83 -3.13 -14.13
N GLY A 71 8.03 -3.69 -15.03
CA GLY A 71 7.98 -3.37 -16.46
C GLY A 71 6.66 -2.73 -16.91
N TYR A 72 5.75 -2.44 -16.01
CA TYR A 72 4.47 -1.82 -16.35
C TYR A 72 4.68 -0.43 -16.97
N ARG A 73 3.98 -0.18 -18.07
CA ARG A 73 3.89 1.14 -18.71
C ARG A 73 2.55 1.77 -18.36
N GLY A 74 2.56 3.03 -17.93
CA GLY A 74 1.36 3.72 -17.43
C GLY A 74 1.10 3.41 -15.96
N VAL A 75 -0.17 3.39 -15.55
CA VAL A 75 -0.57 3.14 -14.17
C VAL A 75 -0.34 1.68 -13.82
N CYS A 76 0.49 1.41 -12.83
CA CYS A 76 0.66 0.06 -12.31
C CYS A 76 -0.58 -0.32 -11.48
N PRO A 77 -1.23 -1.47 -11.74
CA PRO A 77 -2.38 -1.92 -10.97
C PRO A 77 -2.04 -2.32 -9.52
N VAL A 78 -0.76 -2.42 -9.17
CA VAL A 78 -0.29 -2.64 -7.81
C VAL A 78 0.09 -1.30 -7.21
N GLN A 79 -0.70 -0.83 -6.24
CA GLN A 79 -0.45 0.43 -5.55
C GLN A 79 -0.03 0.18 -4.10
N MET A 80 0.85 1.04 -3.59
CA MET A 80 1.32 0.96 -2.20
C MET A 80 0.97 2.24 -1.45
N VAL A 81 0.36 2.08 -0.28
CA VAL A 81 0.16 3.15 0.70
C VAL A 81 1.18 2.98 1.81
N TRP A 82 1.91 4.04 2.08
CA TRP A 82 3.06 4.06 2.96
C TRP A 82 2.67 4.43 4.38
N GLN A 83 3.46 3.97 5.35
CA GLN A 83 3.31 4.32 6.75
C GLN A 83 3.48 5.83 7.00
N HIS A 84 4.37 6.48 6.25
CA HIS A 84 4.74 7.88 6.37
C HIS A 84 4.32 8.65 5.12
N PRO A 85 3.10 9.21 5.07
CA PRO A 85 2.55 9.86 3.87
C PRO A 85 3.37 11.07 3.43
N GLU A 86 4.02 11.78 4.36
CA GLU A 86 4.89 12.93 4.07
C GLU A 86 6.14 12.57 3.24
N THR A 87 6.50 11.29 3.16
CA THR A 87 7.67 10.85 2.39
C THR A 87 7.35 10.56 0.92
N VAL A 88 6.07 10.60 0.53
CA VAL A 88 5.61 10.17 -0.81
C VAL A 88 4.81 11.24 -1.55
N VAL A 89 4.80 12.44 -1.02
CA VAL A 89 4.24 13.65 -1.65
C VAL A 89 5.34 14.70 -1.79
N ASP A 90 5.28 15.50 -2.85
CA ASP A 90 6.20 16.63 -2.98
C ASP A 90 5.76 17.75 -1.99
N PRO A 91 6.61 18.15 -1.02
CA PRO A 91 6.24 19.16 -0.03
C PRO A 91 6.08 20.56 -0.63
N LEU A 92 6.54 20.79 -1.85
CA LEU A 92 6.50 22.08 -2.54
C LEU A 92 5.27 22.24 -3.45
N LEU A 93 4.53 21.16 -3.68
CA LEU A 93 3.30 21.16 -4.48
C LEU A 93 2.07 21.24 -3.58
N LYS A 94 1.05 21.98 -4.04
CA LYS A 94 -0.27 21.91 -3.42
C LYS A 94 -0.89 20.54 -3.63
N LEU A 95 -1.75 20.12 -2.73
CA LEU A 95 -2.36 18.80 -2.80
C LEU A 95 -3.17 18.57 -4.09
N ARG A 96 -3.77 19.62 -4.67
CA ARG A 96 -4.43 19.51 -5.99
C ARG A 96 -3.47 19.10 -7.12
N GLU A 97 -2.22 19.59 -7.07
CA GLU A 97 -1.19 19.26 -8.07
C GLU A 97 -0.72 17.83 -7.90
N THR A 98 -0.50 17.41 -6.66
CA THR A 98 -0.19 16.03 -6.30
C THR A 98 -1.33 15.05 -6.68
N MET A 99 -2.59 15.48 -6.56
CA MET A 99 -3.75 14.68 -6.99
C MET A 99 -3.80 14.56 -8.51
N ALA A 100 -3.54 15.65 -9.23
CA ALA A 100 -3.55 15.66 -10.70
C ALA A 100 -2.53 14.67 -11.31
N GLU A 101 -1.43 14.34 -10.61
CA GLU A 101 -0.50 13.29 -11.02
C GLU A 101 -1.17 11.90 -11.08
N ALA A 102 -2.16 11.68 -10.22
CA ALA A 102 -2.92 10.44 -10.19
C ALA A 102 -4.09 10.43 -11.21
N GLY A 103 -4.38 11.54 -11.88
CA GLY A 103 -5.57 11.75 -12.71
C GLY A 103 -6.75 12.25 -11.90
N ASP A 104 -7.93 12.25 -12.50
CA ASP A 104 -9.15 12.66 -11.81
C ASP A 104 -9.51 11.67 -10.70
N ILE A 105 -9.59 12.15 -9.47
CA ILE A 105 -10.04 11.34 -8.34
C ILE A 105 -11.55 11.44 -8.25
N GLU A 106 -12.20 10.30 -8.13
CA GLU A 106 -13.64 10.21 -7.98
C GLU A 106 -14.11 11.01 -6.75
N GLU A 107 -15.09 11.89 -6.93
CA GLU A 107 -15.68 12.67 -5.83
C GLU A 107 -16.17 11.77 -4.69
N ARG A 108 -16.67 10.56 -5.04
CA ARG A 108 -17.04 9.53 -4.09
C ARG A 108 -15.90 9.12 -3.16
N LEU A 109 -14.66 9.02 -3.65
CA LEU A 109 -13.50 8.67 -2.82
C LEU A 109 -13.17 9.80 -1.84
N MET A 110 -13.28 11.05 -2.28
CA MET A 110 -13.09 12.20 -1.40
C MET A 110 -14.13 12.24 -0.28
N GLU A 111 -15.40 12.01 -0.60
CA GLU A 111 -16.49 11.95 0.38
C GLU A 111 -16.29 10.80 1.39
N LYS A 112 -16.06 9.59 0.90
CA LYS A 112 -15.87 8.39 1.75
C LYS A 112 -14.64 8.47 2.65
N LEU A 113 -13.58 9.11 2.20
CA LEU A 113 -12.37 9.36 2.98
C LEU A 113 -12.43 10.67 3.79
N HIS A 114 -13.58 11.39 3.77
CA HIS A 114 -13.76 12.67 4.44
C HIS A 114 -12.63 13.68 4.10
N ILE A 115 -12.30 13.77 2.81
CA ILE A 115 -11.34 14.75 2.30
C ILE A 115 -12.10 16.03 1.95
N GLU A 116 -11.77 17.10 2.65
CA GLU A 116 -12.39 18.39 2.42
C GLU A 116 -11.79 19.07 1.18
N LYS A 117 -12.65 19.68 0.33
CA LYS A 117 -12.20 20.35 -0.90
C LYS A 117 -11.17 21.46 -0.64
N GLU A 118 -11.25 22.09 0.52
CA GLU A 118 -10.33 23.14 0.96
C GLU A 118 -8.90 22.63 1.18
N TRP A 119 -8.72 21.33 1.49
CA TRP A 119 -7.38 20.74 1.65
C TRP A 119 -6.60 20.73 0.34
N LEU A 120 -7.28 20.68 -0.79
CA LEU A 120 -6.64 20.66 -2.10
C LEU A 120 -5.79 21.91 -2.38
N ASP A 121 -6.10 23.03 -1.72
CA ASP A 121 -5.36 24.29 -1.85
C ASP A 121 -4.21 24.44 -0.86
N ARG A 122 -4.05 23.48 0.05
CA ARG A 122 -3.00 23.45 1.07
C ARG A 122 -1.76 22.69 0.58
N TYR A 123 -0.64 22.97 1.24
CA TYR A 123 0.58 22.19 1.11
C TYR A 123 0.55 20.99 2.07
N PRO A 124 1.30 19.90 1.81
CA PRO A 124 1.34 18.71 2.69
C PRO A 124 1.65 19.04 4.15
N ALA A 125 2.53 20.02 4.42
CA ALA A 125 2.90 20.45 5.77
C ALA A 125 1.78 21.15 6.56
N GLU A 126 0.69 21.55 5.89
CA GLU A 126 -0.47 22.22 6.49
C GLU A 126 -1.57 21.22 6.89
N LEU A 127 -1.35 19.92 6.64
CA LEU A 127 -2.27 18.86 7.03
C LEU A 127 -1.72 18.07 8.22
N SER A 128 -2.63 17.54 9.04
CA SER A 128 -2.29 16.51 10.01
C SER A 128 -1.87 15.21 9.29
N GLY A 129 -1.11 14.36 9.98
CA GLY A 129 -0.72 13.06 9.40
C GLY A 129 -1.91 12.21 8.96
N GLY A 130 -3.03 12.26 9.69
CA GLY A 130 -4.26 11.55 9.34
C GLY A 130 -4.96 12.09 8.10
N GLU A 131 -5.03 13.40 7.96
CA GLU A 131 -5.56 14.05 6.75
C GLU A 131 -4.73 13.71 5.52
N LEU A 132 -3.40 13.81 5.65
CA LEU A 132 -2.48 13.47 4.57
C LEU A 132 -2.54 11.99 4.20
N GLN A 133 -2.73 11.10 5.19
CA GLN A 133 -2.90 9.65 4.95
C GLN A 133 -4.17 9.34 4.15
N ARG A 134 -5.30 9.98 4.46
CA ARG A 134 -6.55 9.84 3.69
C ARG A 134 -6.36 10.28 2.25
N PHE A 135 -5.63 11.36 2.06
CA PHE A 135 -5.25 11.87 0.75
C PHE A 135 -4.40 10.87 -0.05
N CYS A 136 -3.37 10.27 0.57
CA CYS A 136 -2.54 9.24 -0.06
C CYS A 136 -3.36 7.97 -0.39
N LEU A 137 -4.35 7.61 0.45
CA LEU A 137 -5.29 6.53 0.14
C LEU A 137 -6.13 6.83 -1.10
N ALA A 138 -6.74 8.02 -1.19
CA ALA A 138 -7.52 8.42 -2.36
C ALA A 138 -6.68 8.35 -3.64
N ARG A 139 -5.41 8.81 -3.57
CA ARG A 139 -4.47 8.75 -4.70
C ARG A 139 -4.13 7.33 -5.13
N ALA A 140 -4.09 6.38 -4.19
CA ALA A 140 -3.77 4.98 -4.48
C ALA A 140 -4.98 4.17 -4.97
N LEU A 141 -6.21 4.57 -4.63
CA LEU A 141 -7.45 3.86 -4.95
C LEU A 141 -8.02 4.27 -6.31
N ARG A 142 -7.21 4.18 -7.35
CA ARG A 142 -7.63 4.45 -8.73
C ARG A 142 -8.51 3.34 -9.29
N PRO A 143 -9.28 3.60 -10.35
CA PRO A 143 -10.06 2.54 -11.03
C PRO A 143 -9.19 1.35 -11.46
N GLU A 144 -7.95 1.60 -11.88
CA GLU A 144 -7.00 0.58 -12.33
C GLU A 144 -6.34 -0.20 -11.20
N THR A 145 -6.54 0.19 -9.93
CA THR A 145 -5.90 -0.49 -8.79
C THR A 145 -6.57 -1.82 -8.54
N GLU A 146 -5.83 -2.90 -8.72
CA GLU A 146 -6.27 -4.29 -8.53
C GLU A 146 -5.69 -4.90 -7.25
N ILE A 147 -4.50 -4.42 -6.83
CA ILE A 147 -3.81 -4.85 -5.62
C ILE A 147 -3.40 -3.62 -4.81
N LEU A 148 -3.78 -3.60 -3.54
CA LEU A 148 -3.40 -2.55 -2.60
C LEU A 148 -2.48 -3.09 -1.51
N LEU A 149 -1.28 -2.53 -1.41
CA LEU A 149 -0.30 -2.87 -0.38
C LEU A 149 -0.35 -1.80 0.71
N CYS A 150 -0.79 -2.18 1.90
CA CYS A 150 -0.99 -1.28 3.05
C CYS A 150 0.14 -1.47 4.06
N ASP A 151 1.13 -0.56 4.10
CA ASP A 151 2.25 -0.64 5.03
C ASP A 151 1.98 0.21 6.28
N GLU A 152 1.41 -0.38 7.32
CA GLU A 152 1.09 0.23 8.63
C GLU A 152 0.26 1.54 8.52
N ILE A 153 -0.62 1.63 7.55
CA ILE A 153 -1.31 2.85 7.10
C ILE A 153 -2.19 3.56 8.14
N THR A 154 -2.51 2.90 9.24
CA THR A 154 -3.37 3.46 10.29
C THR A 154 -2.67 3.53 11.66
N ALA A 155 -1.37 3.25 11.74
CA ALA A 155 -0.64 3.17 13.01
C ALA A 155 -0.60 4.49 13.80
N MET A 156 -0.72 5.63 13.10
CA MET A 156 -0.67 6.97 13.70
C MET A 156 -2.05 7.63 13.86
N LEU A 157 -3.13 6.88 13.60
CA LEU A 157 -4.48 7.42 13.63
C LEU A 157 -5.19 7.01 14.92
N ASP A 158 -6.16 7.82 15.35
CA ASP A 158 -7.07 7.45 16.42
C ASP A 158 -7.98 6.26 16.01
N LEU A 159 -8.53 5.57 16.99
CA LEU A 159 -9.30 4.34 16.78
C LEU A 159 -10.56 4.53 15.92
N VAL A 160 -11.20 5.69 15.99
CA VAL A 160 -12.41 5.98 15.20
C VAL A 160 -12.03 6.14 13.73
N THR A 161 -11.03 6.94 13.46
CA THR A 161 -10.49 7.16 12.11
C THR A 161 -9.95 5.85 11.51
N GLN A 162 -9.25 5.03 12.31
CA GLN A 162 -8.81 3.70 11.88
C GLN A 162 -10.00 2.84 11.43
N ALA A 163 -11.04 2.76 12.27
CA ALA A 163 -12.22 1.94 11.98
C ALA A 163 -12.90 2.38 10.67
N GLN A 164 -13.08 3.68 10.47
CA GLN A 164 -13.69 4.25 9.24
C GLN A 164 -12.88 3.91 7.99
N ILE A 165 -11.55 4.08 8.04
CA ILE A 165 -10.67 3.75 6.91
C ILE A 165 -10.74 2.26 6.57
N TRP A 166 -10.66 1.38 7.57
CA TRP A 166 -10.70 -0.06 7.31
C TRP A 166 -12.08 -0.53 6.82
N GLU A 167 -13.17 0.02 7.34
CA GLU A 167 -14.52 -0.27 6.85
C GLU A 167 -14.65 0.09 5.36
N PHE A 168 -14.20 1.28 4.99
CA PHE A 168 -14.15 1.74 3.61
C PHE A 168 -13.27 0.85 2.72
N LEU A 169 -12.05 0.51 3.14
CA LEU A 169 -11.15 -0.36 2.37
C LEU A 169 -11.69 -1.77 2.20
N LEU A 170 -12.41 -2.29 3.19
CA LEU A 170 -13.09 -3.58 3.10
C LEU A 170 -14.27 -3.54 2.11
N GLU A 171 -15.02 -2.43 2.07
CA GLU A 171 -16.09 -2.21 1.08
C GLU A 171 -15.49 -2.18 -0.34
N GLU A 172 -14.41 -1.40 -0.57
CA GLU A 172 -13.71 -1.31 -1.85
C GLU A 172 -13.13 -2.67 -2.29
N SER A 173 -12.47 -3.38 -1.37
CA SER A 173 -11.90 -4.70 -1.67
C SER A 173 -12.98 -5.70 -2.11
N ARG A 174 -14.15 -5.69 -1.47
CA ARG A 174 -15.26 -6.59 -1.83
C ARG A 174 -15.93 -6.20 -3.14
N SER A 175 -16.22 -4.91 -3.32
CA SER A 175 -16.97 -4.44 -4.50
C SER A 175 -16.17 -4.56 -5.79
N ARG A 176 -14.84 -4.44 -5.71
CA ARG A 176 -13.91 -4.45 -6.85
C ARG A 176 -13.12 -5.74 -6.98
N GLU A 177 -13.33 -6.71 -6.09
CA GLU A 177 -12.47 -7.90 -5.94
C GLU A 177 -10.97 -7.54 -5.82
N MET A 178 -10.68 -6.38 -5.22
CA MET A 178 -9.31 -5.89 -5.06
C MET A 178 -8.55 -6.73 -4.04
N GLY A 179 -7.40 -7.28 -4.44
CA GLY A 179 -6.50 -7.99 -3.53
C GLY A 179 -5.77 -7.02 -2.59
N MET A 180 -5.46 -7.46 -1.38
CA MET A 180 -4.76 -6.61 -0.41
C MET A 180 -3.65 -7.35 0.33
N LEU A 181 -2.53 -6.66 0.59
CA LEU A 181 -1.55 -7.04 1.61
C LEU A 181 -1.58 -5.99 2.72
N VAL A 182 -1.86 -6.43 3.94
CA VAL A 182 -1.98 -5.56 5.12
C VAL A 182 -0.86 -5.85 6.09
N VAL A 183 0.08 -4.93 6.21
CA VAL A 183 1.14 -4.97 7.23
C VAL A 183 0.65 -4.26 8.47
N SER A 184 0.67 -4.93 9.61
CA SER A 184 0.32 -4.34 10.90
C SER A 184 0.98 -5.07 12.05
N HIS A 185 1.22 -4.35 13.16
CA HIS A 185 1.62 -4.92 14.44
C HIS A 185 0.40 -5.34 15.29
N SER A 186 -0.80 -4.91 14.95
CA SER A 186 -2.03 -5.26 15.66
C SER A 186 -2.59 -6.58 15.14
N GLU A 187 -2.43 -7.66 15.91
CA GLU A 187 -3.03 -8.95 15.56
C GLU A 187 -4.56 -8.86 15.48
N ALA A 188 -5.19 -8.15 16.42
CA ALA A 188 -6.64 -7.96 16.42
C ALA A 188 -7.15 -7.25 15.15
N LEU A 189 -6.38 -6.30 14.60
CA LEU A 189 -6.69 -5.69 13.31
C LEU A 189 -6.59 -6.71 12.19
N LEU A 190 -5.47 -7.45 12.11
CA LEU A 190 -5.26 -8.43 11.05
C LEU A 190 -6.33 -9.53 11.04
N GLU A 191 -6.70 -10.04 12.21
CA GLU A 191 -7.78 -11.05 12.35
C GLU A 191 -9.12 -10.51 11.86
N LYS A 192 -9.40 -9.22 12.07
CA LYS A 192 -10.67 -8.59 11.68
C LYS A 192 -10.75 -8.28 10.19
N VAL A 193 -9.65 -7.86 9.56
CA VAL A 193 -9.67 -7.34 8.18
C VAL A 193 -9.17 -8.31 7.14
N CYS A 194 -8.35 -9.30 7.52
CA CYS A 194 -7.70 -10.21 6.58
C CYS A 194 -8.42 -11.55 6.45
N THR A 195 -8.29 -12.18 5.29
CA THR A 195 -8.81 -13.53 5.02
C THR A 195 -7.85 -14.62 5.53
N ARG A 196 -6.55 -14.31 5.55
CA ARG A 196 -5.49 -15.12 6.17
C ARG A 196 -4.35 -14.24 6.67
N VAL A 197 -3.57 -14.75 7.61
CA VAL A 197 -2.39 -14.05 8.15
C VAL A 197 -1.16 -14.92 7.94
N ILE A 198 -0.07 -14.30 7.48
CA ILE A 198 1.25 -14.91 7.33
C ILE A 198 2.25 -14.21 8.24
N THR A 199 3.28 -14.93 8.66
CA THR A 199 4.35 -14.41 9.52
C THR A 199 5.65 -14.32 8.73
N MET A 200 6.34 -13.20 8.89
CA MET A 200 7.68 -12.99 8.35
C MET A 200 8.68 -13.09 9.51
N ASP A 201 9.40 -14.20 9.56
CA ASP A 201 10.38 -14.54 10.61
C ASP A 201 11.79 -13.98 10.32
#